data_0b5e1508c93a269840ecdba618e57b02
#
_entry.id   0b5e1508c93a269840ecdba618e57b02
#
_cell.length_a   1.000
_cell.length_b   1.000
_cell.length_c   1.000
_cell.angle_alpha   90.00
_cell.angle_beta   90.00
_cell.angle_gamma   90.00
#
_symmetry.space_group_name_H-M   'P 1'
#
loop_
_entity.id
_entity.type
_entity.pdbx_description
1 polymer ?
#
loop_
_entity_poly.entity_id
_entity_poly.type
_entity_poly.pdbx_seq_one_letter_code
_entity_poly.pdbx_strand_id
1 'polypeptide(L)'
;MKKKTRNILLSVLTGALLLCAIAGGTVYYYLFAPQFHPYKTVYVYVDRDDTADSIYNKIRQTGHVNKFTGFQWMAKYRKFDQNIHTGRYAIRPNENVYHVFSRFFRGYQEPMNLTIGS
;
A
#
# COMPACT_ATOMS: atom_id res chain seq x y z
N MET A 1 35.60 -29.92 -4.58
CA MET A 1 34.23 -30.10 -4.14
C MET A 1 33.58 -31.26 -4.87
N LYS A 2 32.88 -32.10 -4.17
CA LYS A 2 32.24 -33.25 -4.75
C LYS A 2 31.02 -32.81 -5.59
N LYS A 3 30.79 -33.47 -6.72
CA LYS A 3 29.65 -33.15 -7.59
C LYS A 3 28.32 -33.19 -6.85
N LYS A 4 28.17 -34.13 -5.93
CA LYS A 4 26.92 -34.28 -5.18
C LYS A 4 26.63 -33.04 -4.34
N THR A 5 27.64 -32.49 -3.65
CA THR A 5 27.49 -31.28 -2.87
C THR A 5 27.15 -30.09 -3.75
N ARG A 6 27.80 -29.98 -4.91
CA ARG A 6 27.53 -28.91 -5.85
C ARG A 6 26.09 -28.97 -6.36
N ASN A 7 25.61 -30.16 -6.70
CA ASN A 7 24.23 -30.33 -7.15
C ASN A 7 23.22 -29.96 -6.09
N ILE A 8 23.48 -30.30 -4.83
CA ILE A 8 22.62 -29.94 -3.73
C ILE A 8 22.59 -28.43 -3.55
N LEU A 9 23.74 -27.77 -3.62
CA LEU A 9 23.83 -26.32 -3.54
C LEU A 9 23.06 -25.65 -4.66
N LEU A 10 23.20 -26.13 -5.89
CA LEU A 10 22.46 -25.59 -7.03
C LEU A 10 20.96 -25.75 -6.86
N SER A 11 20.50 -26.90 -6.35
CA SER A 11 19.10 -27.15 -6.10
C SER A 11 18.55 -26.21 -5.02
N VAL A 12 19.31 -25.99 -3.95
CA VAL A 12 18.92 -25.09 -2.88
C VAL A 12 18.81 -23.65 -3.40
N LEU A 13 19.81 -23.23 -4.19
CA LEU A 13 19.80 -21.90 -4.78
C LEU A 13 18.62 -21.69 -5.71
N THR A 14 18.32 -22.66 -6.56
CA THR A 14 17.19 -22.59 -7.49
C THR A 14 15.87 -22.50 -6.71
N GLY A 15 15.71 -23.34 -5.66
CA GLY A 15 14.53 -23.29 -4.83
C GLY A 15 14.37 -21.96 -4.11
N ALA A 16 15.47 -21.40 -3.59
CA ALA A 16 15.44 -20.11 -2.93
C ALA A 16 15.03 -19.00 -3.90
N LEU A 17 15.57 -19.03 -5.13
CA LEU A 17 15.21 -18.05 -6.15
C LEU A 17 13.72 -18.13 -6.52
N LEU A 18 13.19 -19.34 -6.64
CA LEU A 18 11.77 -19.52 -6.93
C LEU A 18 10.88 -19.00 -5.81
N LEU A 19 11.25 -19.29 -4.56
CA LEU A 19 10.53 -18.78 -3.41
C LEU A 19 10.56 -17.26 -3.36
N CYS A 20 11.71 -16.66 -3.62
CA CYS A 20 11.83 -15.21 -3.67
C CYS A 20 10.98 -14.62 -4.78
N ALA A 21 10.94 -15.27 -5.95
CA ALA A 21 10.14 -14.78 -7.06
C ALA A 21 8.65 -14.83 -6.72
N ILE A 22 8.19 -15.92 -6.10
CA ILE A 22 6.80 -16.07 -5.71
C ILE A 22 6.44 -15.04 -4.63
N ALA A 23 7.28 -14.90 -3.60
CA ALA A 23 7.05 -13.93 -2.53
C ALA A 23 7.05 -12.51 -3.08
N GLY A 24 8.04 -12.17 -3.91
CA GLY A 24 8.13 -10.85 -4.51
C GLY A 24 6.95 -10.55 -5.43
N GLY A 25 6.52 -11.53 -6.22
CA GLY A 25 5.36 -11.38 -7.09
C GLY A 25 4.08 -11.17 -6.30
N THR A 26 3.93 -11.90 -5.19
CA THR A 26 2.75 -11.74 -4.32
C THR A 26 2.72 -10.34 -3.70
N VAL A 27 3.86 -9.90 -3.15
CA VAL A 27 3.95 -8.56 -2.58
C VAL A 27 3.67 -7.49 -3.64
N TYR A 28 4.26 -7.66 -4.82
CA TYR A 28 4.03 -6.73 -5.93
C TYR A 28 2.54 -6.63 -6.25
N TYR A 29 1.86 -7.78 -6.33
CA TYR A 29 0.43 -7.80 -6.62
C TYR A 29 -0.37 -7.03 -5.56
N TYR A 30 -0.10 -7.30 -4.27
CA TYR A 30 -0.85 -6.65 -3.21
C TYR A 30 -0.57 -5.15 -3.10
N LEU A 31 0.62 -4.70 -3.48
CA LEU A 31 1.01 -3.30 -3.34
C LEU A 31 0.83 -2.48 -4.60
N PHE A 32 1.08 -3.09 -5.76
CA PHE A 32 1.15 -2.33 -7.03
C PHE A 32 0.03 -2.62 -8.01
N ALA A 33 -0.70 -3.71 -7.85
CA ALA A 33 -1.88 -3.92 -8.68
C ALA A 33 -3.00 -2.97 -8.21
N PRO A 34 -3.88 -2.53 -9.11
CA PRO A 34 -4.99 -1.67 -8.73
C PRO A 34 -5.91 -2.37 -7.72
N GLN A 35 -6.04 -1.80 -6.53
CA GLN A 35 -6.88 -2.37 -5.47
C GLN A 35 -8.05 -1.43 -5.12
N PHE A 36 -7.95 -0.16 -5.48
CA PHE A 36 -8.96 0.84 -5.15
C PHE A 36 -9.82 1.11 -6.38
N HIS A 37 -11.13 0.91 -6.26
CA HIS A 37 -12.04 0.97 -7.40
C HIS A 37 -13.26 1.84 -7.15
N PRO A 38 -13.12 3.08 -6.67
CA PRO A 38 -14.26 3.96 -6.57
C PRO A 38 -14.73 4.39 -7.96
N TYR A 39 -15.97 4.81 -8.07
CA TYR A 39 -16.52 5.31 -9.35
C TYR A 39 -15.79 6.54 -9.86
N LYS A 40 -15.38 7.38 -8.94
CA LYS A 40 -14.70 8.64 -9.24
C LYS A 40 -13.71 8.90 -8.13
N THR A 41 -12.90 9.92 -8.28
CA THR A 41 -12.01 10.32 -7.20
C THR A 41 -12.81 10.62 -5.94
N VAL A 42 -12.47 9.96 -4.85
CA VAL A 42 -13.10 10.15 -3.56
C VAL A 42 -12.06 10.68 -2.57
N TYR A 43 -12.54 11.27 -1.48
CA TYR A 43 -11.65 11.89 -0.51
C TYR A 43 -11.87 11.30 0.88
N VAL A 44 -10.77 11.06 1.56
CA VAL A 44 -10.79 10.58 2.93
C VAL A 44 -10.27 11.72 3.82
N TYR A 45 -11.04 12.06 4.84
CA TYR A 45 -10.67 13.11 5.78
C TYR A 45 -10.10 12.48 7.04
N VAL A 46 -8.89 12.91 7.40
CA VAL A 46 -8.21 12.42 8.58
C VAL A 46 -8.21 13.55 9.61
N ASP A 47 -8.89 13.31 10.72
CA ASP A 47 -9.01 14.27 11.82
C ASP A 47 -7.96 13.99 12.89
N ARG A 48 -7.74 14.93 13.77
CA ARG A 48 -6.78 14.77 14.87
C ARG A 48 -7.11 13.59 15.77
N ASP A 49 -8.40 13.30 15.94
CA ASP A 49 -8.87 12.25 16.83
C ASP A 49 -8.94 10.89 16.16
N ASP A 50 -8.62 10.80 14.88
CA ASP A 50 -8.66 9.53 14.18
C ASP A 50 -7.49 8.65 14.61
N THR A 51 -7.83 7.38 14.88
CA THR A 51 -6.82 6.36 15.09
C THR A 51 -6.50 5.69 13.76
N ALA A 52 -5.43 4.89 13.72
CA ALA A 52 -5.10 4.13 12.53
C ALA A 52 -6.28 3.26 12.09
N ASP A 53 -6.94 2.61 13.03
CA ASP A 53 -8.10 1.76 12.72
C ASP A 53 -9.25 2.55 12.11
N SER A 54 -9.53 3.73 12.63
CA SER A 54 -10.55 4.62 12.06
C SER A 54 -10.23 4.98 10.62
N ILE A 55 -8.97 5.31 10.36
CA ILE A 55 -8.51 5.67 9.03
C ILE A 55 -8.63 4.48 8.09
N TYR A 56 -8.25 3.29 8.54
CA TYR A 56 -8.37 2.07 7.73
C TYR A 56 -9.82 1.82 7.33
N ASN A 57 -10.74 1.99 8.26
CA ASN A 57 -12.16 1.81 7.98
C ASN A 57 -12.67 2.82 6.97
N LYS A 58 -12.27 4.08 7.11
CA LYS A 58 -12.63 5.13 6.14
C LYS A 58 -12.13 4.80 4.75
N ILE A 59 -10.88 4.37 4.64
CA ILE A 59 -10.28 4.03 3.35
C ILE A 59 -11.02 2.86 2.72
N ARG A 60 -11.29 1.81 3.48
CA ARG A 60 -11.97 0.62 2.95
C ARG A 60 -13.37 0.94 2.45
N GLN A 61 -14.12 1.72 3.21
CA GLN A 61 -15.49 2.06 2.85
C GLN A 61 -15.55 3.03 1.68
N THR A 62 -14.69 4.03 1.68
CA THR A 62 -14.72 5.09 0.68
C THR A 62 -14.04 4.66 -0.62
N GLY A 63 -12.95 3.92 -0.52
CA GLY A 63 -12.13 3.57 -1.69
C GLY A 63 -12.54 2.32 -2.43
N HIS A 64 -13.54 1.60 -1.97
CA HIS A 64 -13.99 0.33 -2.58
C HIS A 64 -12.80 -0.61 -2.82
N VAL A 65 -12.08 -0.92 -1.76
CA VAL A 65 -10.83 -1.68 -1.84
C VAL A 65 -11.10 -3.16 -2.04
N ASN A 66 -10.45 -3.78 -3.03
CA ASN A 66 -10.52 -5.22 -3.24
C ASN A 66 -9.78 -5.98 -2.15
N LYS A 67 -8.49 -5.62 -1.95
CA LYS A 67 -7.65 -6.28 -0.95
C LYS A 67 -6.90 -5.22 -0.18
N PHE A 68 -7.19 -5.12 1.10
CA PHE A 68 -6.58 -4.12 1.97
C PHE A 68 -5.31 -4.62 2.64
N THR A 69 -5.01 -5.92 2.50
CA THR A 69 -3.88 -6.56 3.18
C THR A 69 -2.56 -5.86 2.92
N GLY A 70 -2.30 -5.48 1.65
CA GLY A 70 -1.06 -4.79 1.31
C GLY A 70 -0.92 -3.46 2.01
N PHE A 71 -2.01 -2.71 2.14
CA PHE A 71 -1.99 -1.46 2.88
C PHE A 71 -1.64 -1.69 4.35
N GLN A 72 -2.25 -2.72 4.95
CA GLN A 72 -1.96 -3.07 6.34
C GLN A 72 -0.50 -3.49 6.53
N TRP A 73 0.06 -4.23 5.59
CA TRP A 73 1.47 -4.60 5.63
C TRP A 73 2.38 -3.36 5.64
N MET A 74 2.14 -2.43 4.74
CA MET A 74 2.94 -1.21 4.68
C MET A 74 2.75 -0.35 5.92
N ALA A 75 1.52 -0.24 6.39
CA ALA A 75 1.20 0.54 7.57
C ALA A 75 1.92 0.00 8.80
N LYS A 76 1.95 -1.31 8.96
CA LYS A 76 2.65 -1.95 10.07
C LYS A 76 4.16 -1.77 9.93
N TYR A 77 4.68 -1.99 8.74
CA TYR A 77 6.11 -1.87 8.47
C TYR A 77 6.63 -0.46 8.71
N ARG A 78 5.89 0.54 8.26
CA ARG A 78 6.30 1.94 8.35
C ARG A 78 5.77 2.63 9.61
N LYS A 79 5.10 1.92 10.50
CA LYS A 79 4.55 2.45 11.75
C LYS A 79 3.63 3.64 11.48
N PHE A 80 2.65 3.44 10.63
CA PHE A 80 1.72 4.49 10.23
C PHE A 80 0.96 5.07 11.41
N ASP A 81 0.64 4.23 12.39
CA ASP A 81 -0.07 4.66 13.61
C ASP A 81 0.67 5.75 14.38
N GLN A 82 1.99 5.85 14.19
CA GLN A 82 2.82 6.88 14.82
C GLN A 82 3.12 8.04 13.87
N ASN A 83 2.65 7.98 12.63
CA ASN A 83 2.96 8.95 11.59
C ASN A 83 1.70 9.41 10.85
N ILE A 84 0.61 9.58 11.59
CA ILE A 84 -0.66 10.01 11.00
C ILE A 84 -0.63 11.51 10.78
N HIS A 85 -0.96 11.92 9.55
CA HIS A 85 -1.06 13.32 9.18
C HIS A 85 -2.52 13.67 8.90
N THR A 86 -3.01 14.72 9.54
CA THR A 86 -4.38 15.18 9.30
C THR A 86 -4.50 15.85 7.95
N GLY A 87 -5.67 15.77 7.35
CA GLY A 87 -5.93 16.42 6.08
C GLY A 87 -6.91 15.66 5.22
N ARG A 88 -7.03 16.11 3.99
CA ARG A 88 -7.90 15.50 2.99
C ARG A 88 -7.03 14.81 1.95
N TYR A 89 -7.26 13.52 1.76
CA TYR A 89 -6.48 12.69 0.86
C TYR A 89 -7.37 12.10 -0.22
N ALA A 90 -6.92 12.16 -1.47
CA ALA A 90 -7.67 11.64 -2.60
C ALA A 90 -7.37 10.17 -2.83
N ILE A 91 -8.40 9.42 -3.21
CA ILE A 91 -8.26 8.06 -3.74
C ILE A 91 -8.90 8.05 -5.11
N ARG A 92 -8.11 7.81 -6.13
CA ARG A 92 -8.56 7.81 -7.51
C ARG A 92 -8.88 6.39 -7.98
N PRO A 93 -9.73 6.24 -8.99
CA PRO A 93 -10.00 4.91 -9.55
C PRO A 93 -8.73 4.22 -10.02
N ASN A 94 -8.66 2.93 -9.79
CA ASN A 94 -7.55 2.08 -10.21
C ASN A 94 -6.20 2.45 -9.60
N GLU A 95 -6.19 3.06 -8.43
CA GLU A 95 -4.94 3.30 -7.71
C GLU A 95 -4.46 2.05 -6.99
N ASN A 96 -3.16 1.94 -6.83
CA ASN A 96 -2.58 0.83 -6.07
C ASN A 96 -2.33 1.24 -4.62
N VAL A 97 -2.05 0.22 -3.78
CA VAL A 97 -1.82 0.43 -2.36
C VAL A 97 -0.62 1.33 -2.11
N TYR A 98 0.45 1.13 -2.88
CA TYR A 98 1.68 1.90 -2.67
C TYR A 98 1.44 3.40 -2.81
N HIS A 99 0.73 3.82 -3.85
CA HIS A 99 0.46 5.24 -4.07
C HIS A 99 -0.46 5.81 -3.01
N VAL A 100 -1.54 5.10 -2.66
CA VAL A 100 -2.48 5.57 -1.66
C VAL A 100 -1.82 5.64 -0.30
N PHE A 101 -1.10 4.59 0.11
CA PHE A 101 -0.41 4.59 1.39
C PHE A 101 0.62 5.71 1.46
N SER A 102 1.42 5.90 0.42
CA SER A 102 2.45 6.94 0.39
C SER A 102 1.83 8.32 0.55
N ARG A 103 0.68 8.54 -0.07
CA ARG A 103 -0.04 9.82 0.04
C ARG A 103 -0.43 10.10 1.49
N PHE A 104 -1.02 9.11 2.16
CA PHE A 104 -1.39 9.25 3.57
C PHE A 104 -0.17 9.34 4.48
N PHE A 105 0.83 8.52 4.23
CA PHE A 105 2.00 8.47 5.10
C PHE A 105 2.83 9.74 5.05
N ARG A 106 2.97 10.32 3.87
CA ARG A 106 3.76 11.55 3.69
C ARG A 106 2.96 12.83 3.92
N GLY A 107 1.65 12.70 4.10
CA GLY A 107 0.81 13.87 4.29
C GLY A 107 0.59 14.68 3.01
N TYR A 108 0.61 14.05 1.86
CA TYR A 108 0.36 14.72 0.59
C TYR A 108 -1.13 14.95 0.41
N GLN A 109 -1.62 16.01 1.03
CA GLN A 109 -3.02 16.38 0.97
C GLN A 109 -3.41 16.89 -0.41
N GLU A 110 -4.67 16.66 -0.78
CA GLU A 110 -5.21 17.26 -1.97
C GLU A 110 -5.43 18.75 -1.69
N PRO A 111 -4.90 19.69 -2.53
CA PRO A 111 -5.09 21.12 -2.31
C PRO A 111 -6.55 21.49 -2.38
N MET A 112 -6.94 22.36 -1.46
CA MET A 112 -8.27 22.96 -1.57
C MET A 112 -8.16 24.08 -2.55
N ASN A 113 -8.57 24.37 -3.36
CA ASN A 113 -8.48 25.21 -4.13
C ASN A 113 -7.83 26.07 -4.66
N LEU A 114 -7.40 26.16 -4.85
CA LEU A 114 -6.95 26.74 -5.19
C LEU A 114 -6.85 27.66 -5.74
N THR A 115 -6.76 28.01 -5.86
CA THR A 115 -6.53 28.64 -6.28
C THR A 115 -6.52 29.12 -6.98
N ILE A 116 -6.59 29.19 -7.27
CA ILE A 116 -6.44 29.47 -7.86
C ILE A 116 -6.32 30.14 -8.44
N GLY A 117 -6.30 30.43 -8.51
CA GLY A 117 -6.25 30.82 -9.13
C GLY A 117 -6.00 31.03 -9.73
N SER A 118 -6.15 30.78 -9.77
CA SER A 118 -5.99 30.84 -10.36
C SER A 118 -6.21 31.02 -10.88
#